data_2fa8473751c2818801110b1e97ab998c
#
_entry.id   2fa8473751c2818801110b1e97ab998c
#
_cell.length_a   1.000
_cell.length_b   1.000
_cell.length_c   1.000
_cell.angle_alpha   90.00
_cell.angle_beta   90.00
_cell.angle_gamma   90.00
#
_symmetry.space_group_name_H-M   'P 1'
#
loop_
_entity.id
_entity.type
_entity.pdbx_description
1 polymer ?
#
loop_
_entity_poly.entity_id
_entity_poly.type
_entity_poly.pdbx_seq_one_letter_code
_entity_poly.pdbx_strand_id
1 'polypeptide(L)'
;KHIIKNFSNEDKIVFLGNVIGVGEQSKETLSSIIDLRRKLMSIFYLKPNDVIFLRGAQEEMFLKLLQLHIAPNPKEIVKWMLEHGVDKTVVSYGLDAVELLNISEQGTLSINRWTSNFNKIISNSKGHKEYFSSLHHAAFSHSKKILFVNRGVDTSRPLSAQNDCFWWGYHNFSKTSKPYTSFNKIVRGYAPSVETKLDISKNGIICSLYRAPLSNDNIVGGIFDDSGNIIDLFESS
;
A
#
# COMPACT_ATOMS: atom_id res chain seq x y z
N LYS A 1 10.54 -10.68 13.42
CA LYS A 1 11.28 -11.90 13.84
C LYS A 1 10.72 -13.14 13.16
N HIS A 2 9.38 -13.33 13.07
CA HIS A 2 8.75 -14.50 12.44
C HIS A 2 9.17 -14.70 10.99
N ILE A 3 9.09 -13.64 10.18
CA ILE A 3 9.51 -13.66 8.76
C ILE A 3 10.97 -14.14 8.62
N ILE A 4 11.89 -13.57 9.41
CA ILE A 4 13.34 -13.86 9.28
C ILE A 4 13.67 -15.32 9.60
N LYS A 5 12.93 -15.96 10.52
CA LYS A 5 13.20 -17.37 10.89
C LYS A 5 12.85 -18.39 9.83
N ASN A 6 11.83 -18.08 9.02
CA ASN A 6 11.25 -19.02 8.05
C ASN A 6 11.55 -18.62 6.60
N PHE A 7 12.35 -17.57 6.39
CA PHE A 7 12.63 -17.00 5.08
C PHE A 7 13.86 -17.64 4.44
N SER A 8 13.78 -17.93 3.16
CA SER A 8 14.89 -18.44 2.33
C SER A 8 15.23 -17.46 1.19
N ASN A 9 16.34 -17.69 0.50
CA ASN A 9 16.76 -16.87 -0.65
C ASN A 9 15.88 -17.05 -1.90
N GLU A 10 15.00 -18.06 -1.92
CA GLU A 10 14.05 -18.31 -3.01
C GLU A 10 12.70 -17.61 -2.75
N ASP A 11 12.45 -17.17 -1.52
CA ASP A 11 11.22 -16.52 -1.13
C ASP A 11 11.16 -15.06 -1.60
N LYS A 12 9.94 -14.57 -1.77
CA LYS A 12 9.65 -13.16 -2.08
C LYS A 12 8.71 -12.58 -1.07
N ILE A 13 8.87 -11.29 -0.81
CA ILE A 13 8.00 -10.55 0.08
C ILE A 13 7.21 -9.53 -0.72
N VAL A 14 5.89 -9.47 -0.50
CA VAL A 14 5.02 -8.44 -1.06
C VAL A 14 4.35 -7.68 0.07
N PHE A 15 4.67 -6.40 0.20
CA PHE A 15 3.93 -5.46 1.04
C PHE A 15 2.73 -4.95 0.27
N LEU A 16 1.53 -5.13 0.82
CA LEU A 16 0.27 -4.91 0.12
C LEU A 16 -0.19 -3.44 0.09
N GLY A 17 0.67 -2.49 0.45
CA GLY A 17 0.40 -1.05 0.42
C GLY A 17 -0.29 -0.51 1.69
N ASN A 18 -0.62 0.78 1.68
CA ASN A 18 -1.10 1.54 2.84
C ASN A 18 -0.12 1.48 4.03
N VAL A 19 1.16 1.64 3.74
CA VAL A 19 2.23 1.73 4.73
C VAL A 19 2.19 3.06 5.49
N ILE A 20 1.67 4.09 4.83
CA ILE A 20 1.46 5.44 5.36
C ILE A 20 -0.04 5.71 5.52
N GLY A 21 -0.41 6.79 6.16
CA GLY A 21 -1.76 7.35 6.20
C GLY A 21 -2.40 7.28 7.59
N VAL A 22 -2.92 6.14 7.99
CA VAL A 22 -3.81 6.05 9.16
C VAL A 22 -3.10 6.26 10.51
N GLY A 23 -1.85 5.81 10.63
CA GLY A 23 -1.05 5.94 11.86
C GLY A 23 -0.31 7.27 11.95
N GLU A 24 -0.05 7.73 13.19
CA GLU A 24 0.66 8.99 13.44
C GLU A 24 2.16 8.94 13.10
N GLN A 25 2.72 7.75 13.03
CA GLN A 25 4.15 7.50 12.80
C GLN A 25 4.44 7.04 11.36
N SER A 26 3.75 7.62 10.37
CA SER A 26 3.89 7.21 8.96
C SER A 26 5.34 7.30 8.45
N LYS A 27 6.07 8.36 8.79
CA LYS A 27 7.47 8.55 8.39
C LYS A 27 8.40 7.51 9.01
N GLU A 28 8.25 7.25 10.30
CA GLU A 28 9.04 6.27 11.05
C GLU A 28 8.76 4.84 10.60
N THR A 29 7.48 4.53 10.36
CA THR A 29 7.04 3.24 9.82
C THR A 29 7.68 3.00 8.45
N LEU A 30 7.64 3.99 7.57
CA LEU A 30 8.25 3.89 6.25
C LEU A 30 9.77 3.70 6.35
N SER A 31 10.45 4.47 7.22
CA SER A 31 11.89 4.30 7.47
C SER A 31 12.21 2.87 7.94
N SER A 32 11.42 2.33 8.86
CA SER A 32 11.59 0.98 9.41
C SER A 32 11.42 -0.11 8.37
N ILE A 33 10.44 0.03 7.47
CA ILE A 33 10.20 -0.91 6.37
C ILE A 33 11.32 -0.85 5.32
N ILE A 34 11.83 0.33 5.00
CA ILE A 34 12.97 0.50 4.10
C ILE A 34 14.23 -0.16 4.69
N ASP A 35 14.46 0.01 5.98
CA ASP A 35 15.59 -0.62 6.67
C ASP A 35 15.42 -2.15 6.77
N LEU A 36 14.19 -2.64 6.99
CA LEU A 36 13.88 -4.07 6.93
C LEU A 36 14.20 -4.63 5.55
N ARG A 37 13.76 -3.97 4.47
CA ARG A 37 14.10 -4.36 3.09
C ARG A 37 15.60 -4.49 2.90
N ARG A 38 16.37 -3.48 3.31
CA ARG A 38 17.85 -3.50 3.19
C ARG A 38 18.47 -4.66 3.95
N LYS A 39 18.00 -4.93 5.17
CA LYS A 39 18.45 -6.07 5.99
C LYS A 39 18.15 -7.41 5.33
N LEU A 40 16.93 -7.59 4.85
CA LEU A 40 16.52 -8.83 4.17
C LEU A 40 17.36 -9.05 2.90
N MET A 41 17.52 -8.02 2.07
CA MET A 41 18.35 -8.10 0.86
C MET A 41 19.81 -8.45 1.18
N SER A 42 20.37 -7.93 2.26
CA SER A 42 21.73 -8.22 2.70
C SER A 42 21.89 -9.63 3.26
N ILE A 43 20.97 -10.07 4.12
CA ILE A 43 21.06 -11.36 4.81
C ILE A 43 20.82 -12.53 3.84
N PHE A 44 19.84 -12.39 2.96
CA PHE A 44 19.39 -13.48 2.06
C PHE A 44 19.84 -13.28 0.61
N TYR A 45 20.70 -12.28 0.34
CA TYR A 45 21.19 -11.97 -1.02
C TYR A 45 20.07 -11.74 -2.05
N LEU A 46 18.97 -11.11 -1.61
CA LEU A 46 17.80 -10.87 -2.44
C LEU A 46 18.06 -9.79 -3.50
N LYS A 47 17.38 -9.94 -4.64
CA LYS A 47 17.33 -8.92 -5.68
C LYS A 47 16.28 -7.85 -5.33
N PRO A 48 16.34 -6.66 -5.92
CA PRO A 48 15.33 -5.60 -5.69
C PRO A 48 13.89 -6.04 -5.90
N ASN A 49 13.65 -6.94 -6.87
CA ASN A 49 12.33 -7.47 -7.21
C ASN A 49 11.86 -8.64 -6.32
N ASP A 50 12.64 -9.05 -5.35
CA ASP A 50 12.24 -10.09 -4.40
C ASP A 50 11.56 -9.48 -3.16
N VAL A 51 11.66 -8.14 -2.98
CA VAL A 51 10.95 -7.39 -1.95
C VAL A 51 10.14 -6.28 -2.63
N ILE A 52 8.86 -6.52 -2.81
CA ILE A 52 7.95 -5.71 -3.62
C ILE A 52 7.08 -4.85 -2.69
N PHE A 53 6.92 -3.57 -3.02
CA PHE A 53 5.96 -2.67 -2.38
C PHE A 53 4.84 -2.36 -3.37
N LEU A 54 3.60 -2.63 -2.97
CA LEU A 54 2.43 -2.25 -3.74
C LEU A 54 1.95 -0.84 -3.37
N ARG A 55 1.40 -0.15 -4.34
CA ARG A 55 0.72 1.12 -4.14
C ARG A 55 -0.65 0.86 -3.52
N GLY A 56 -0.92 1.47 -2.36
CA GLY A 56 -2.24 1.55 -1.77
C GLY A 56 -2.90 2.90 -2.00
N ALA A 57 -4.13 3.06 -1.50
CA ALA A 57 -4.88 4.30 -1.57
C ALA A 57 -4.16 5.46 -0.88
N GLN A 58 -3.47 5.19 0.23
CA GLN A 58 -2.72 6.20 0.98
C GLN A 58 -1.49 6.70 0.20
N GLU A 59 -0.73 5.79 -0.40
CA GLU A 59 0.40 6.16 -1.26
C GLU A 59 -0.09 6.91 -2.50
N GLU A 60 -1.21 6.53 -3.09
CA GLU A 60 -1.80 7.24 -4.24
C GLU A 60 -2.20 8.67 -3.87
N MET A 61 -2.94 8.86 -2.77
CA MET A 61 -3.31 10.20 -2.29
C MET A 61 -2.07 11.05 -2.02
N PHE A 62 -1.06 10.48 -1.38
CA PHE A 62 0.19 11.17 -1.10
C PHE A 62 0.92 11.61 -2.38
N LEU A 63 1.04 10.73 -3.38
CA LEU A 63 1.63 11.06 -4.67
C LEU A 63 0.84 12.16 -5.41
N LYS A 64 -0.49 12.14 -5.32
CA LYS A 64 -1.36 13.20 -5.87
C LYS A 64 -1.20 14.51 -5.11
N LEU A 65 -1.00 14.47 -3.79
CA LEU A 65 -0.71 15.66 -2.99
C LEU A 65 0.56 16.38 -3.46
N LEU A 66 1.61 15.63 -3.82
CA LEU A 66 2.84 16.21 -4.35
C LEU A 66 2.66 16.88 -5.73
N GLN A 67 1.56 16.56 -6.41
CA GLN A 67 1.16 17.13 -7.70
C GLN A 67 -0.04 18.11 -7.58
N LEU A 68 -0.34 18.59 -6.39
CA LEU A 68 -1.54 19.39 -6.09
C LEU A 68 -1.65 20.65 -6.98
N HIS A 69 -0.55 21.20 -7.42
CA HIS A 69 -0.49 22.41 -8.26
C HIS A 69 -1.18 22.27 -9.62
N ILE A 70 -1.41 21.05 -10.11
CA ILE A 70 -2.14 20.78 -11.36
C ILE A 70 -3.60 20.37 -11.12
N ALA A 71 -4.03 20.32 -9.88
CA ALA A 71 -5.39 19.93 -9.53
C ALA A 71 -6.40 21.04 -9.89
N PRO A 72 -7.58 20.71 -10.43
CA PRO A 72 -8.59 21.72 -10.79
C PRO A 72 -9.20 22.41 -9.56
N ASN A 73 -9.43 21.67 -8.47
CA ASN A 73 -10.04 22.14 -7.22
C ASN A 73 -9.16 21.77 -6.01
N PRO A 74 -8.00 22.44 -5.82
CA PRO A 74 -7.02 22.04 -4.82
C PRO A 74 -7.59 21.99 -3.39
N LYS A 75 -8.42 22.98 -3.00
CA LYS A 75 -9.03 23.07 -1.67
C LYS A 75 -9.88 21.85 -1.33
N GLU A 76 -10.79 21.48 -2.21
CA GLU A 76 -11.71 20.36 -1.98
C GLU A 76 -10.95 19.03 -1.95
N ILE A 77 -9.96 18.89 -2.84
CA ILE A 77 -9.11 17.71 -2.89
C ILE A 77 -8.29 17.58 -1.60
N VAL A 78 -7.66 18.66 -1.15
CA VAL A 78 -6.90 18.65 0.12
C VAL A 78 -7.80 18.33 1.29
N LYS A 79 -8.96 18.99 1.41
CA LYS A 79 -9.92 18.71 2.48
C LYS A 79 -10.27 17.23 2.52
N TRP A 80 -10.65 16.65 1.38
CA TRP A 80 -10.98 15.23 1.28
C TRP A 80 -9.80 14.33 1.65
N MET A 81 -8.59 14.63 1.19
CA MET A 81 -7.38 13.86 1.52
C MET A 81 -7.08 13.88 3.02
N LEU A 82 -7.20 15.03 3.67
CA LEU A 82 -6.96 15.17 5.11
C LEU A 82 -7.98 14.36 5.92
N GLU A 83 -9.25 14.37 5.53
CA GLU A 83 -10.31 13.55 6.16
C GLU A 83 -10.09 12.04 5.96
N HIS A 84 -9.21 11.63 5.02
CA HIS A 84 -8.94 10.23 4.70
C HIS A 84 -7.51 9.77 5.10
N GLY A 85 -6.87 10.46 6.04
CA GLY A 85 -5.63 10.00 6.69
C GLY A 85 -4.33 10.63 6.17
N VAL A 86 -4.38 11.46 5.12
CA VAL A 86 -3.18 12.16 4.62
C VAL A 86 -2.65 13.19 5.63
N ASP A 87 -3.51 13.72 6.51
CA ASP A 87 -3.16 14.60 7.63
C ASP A 87 -2.07 13.97 8.51
N LYS A 88 -2.24 12.70 8.90
CA LYS A 88 -1.28 11.96 9.72
C LYS A 88 0.08 11.84 9.03
N THR A 89 0.07 11.58 7.73
CA THR A 89 1.32 11.52 6.95
C THR A 89 2.00 12.89 6.89
N VAL A 90 1.27 13.97 6.60
CA VAL A 90 1.82 15.35 6.53
C VAL A 90 2.45 15.74 7.87
N VAL A 91 1.72 15.50 8.97
CA VAL A 91 2.20 15.80 10.33
C VAL A 91 3.43 14.97 10.70
N SER A 92 3.49 13.69 10.34
CA SER A 92 4.65 12.83 10.62
C SER A 92 5.95 13.32 9.96
N TYR A 93 5.85 14.06 8.86
CA TYR A 93 6.99 14.72 8.21
C TYR A 93 7.31 16.12 8.79
N GLY A 94 6.60 16.54 9.83
CA GLY A 94 6.83 17.82 10.52
C GLY A 94 6.17 19.02 9.85
N LEU A 95 5.14 18.81 9.02
CA LEU A 95 4.34 19.86 8.40
C LEU A 95 2.97 19.98 9.07
N ASP A 96 2.33 21.14 8.91
CA ASP A 96 1.00 21.40 9.47
C ASP A 96 -0.10 21.13 8.42
N ALA A 97 -1.04 20.26 8.76
CA ALA A 97 -2.18 19.93 7.91
C ALA A 97 -3.17 21.09 7.75
N VAL A 98 -3.33 21.94 8.78
CA VAL A 98 -4.17 23.15 8.71
C VAL A 98 -3.54 24.20 7.81
N GLU A 99 -2.23 24.37 7.90
CA GLU A 99 -1.48 25.23 6.97
C GLU A 99 -1.66 24.79 5.53
N LEU A 100 -1.58 23.47 5.25
CA LEU A 100 -1.79 22.91 3.90
C LEU A 100 -3.18 23.28 3.36
N LEU A 101 -4.23 23.18 4.18
CA LEU A 101 -5.58 23.57 3.77
C LEU A 101 -5.65 25.06 3.40
N ASN A 102 -5.07 25.94 4.22
CA ASN A 102 -5.01 27.38 3.96
C ASN A 102 -4.23 27.69 2.67
N ILE A 103 -3.09 27.02 2.44
CA ILE A 103 -2.28 27.18 1.24
C ILE A 103 -3.05 26.77 -0.03
N SER A 104 -3.89 25.73 0.07
CA SER A 104 -4.70 25.25 -1.06
C SER A 104 -5.70 26.30 -1.59
N GLU A 105 -6.00 27.34 -0.80
CA GLU A 105 -6.86 28.47 -1.19
C GLU A 105 -6.08 29.65 -1.78
N GLN A 106 -4.76 29.71 -1.62
CA GLN A 106 -3.93 30.85 -1.99
C GLN A 106 -3.44 30.81 -3.45
N GLY A 107 -3.84 29.81 -4.22
CA GLY A 107 -3.50 29.65 -5.63
C GLY A 107 -2.20 28.90 -5.89
N THR A 108 -1.96 28.65 -7.17
CA THR A 108 -0.94 27.71 -7.68
C THR A 108 0.48 28.02 -7.18
N LEU A 109 0.85 29.30 -7.03
CA LEU A 109 2.21 29.66 -6.62
C LEU A 109 2.49 29.22 -5.18
N SER A 110 1.54 29.45 -4.26
CA SER A 110 1.66 29.02 -2.86
C SER A 110 1.69 27.50 -2.74
N ILE A 111 0.83 26.82 -3.49
CA ILE A 111 0.81 25.35 -3.59
C ILE A 111 2.16 24.82 -4.11
N ASN A 112 2.73 25.41 -5.17
CA ASN A 112 4.03 25.00 -5.70
C ASN A 112 5.16 25.16 -4.69
N ARG A 113 5.18 26.25 -3.95
CA ARG A 113 6.18 26.46 -2.88
C ARG A 113 6.08 25.41 -1.81
N TRP A 114 4.87 25.12 -1.35
CA TRP A 114 4.62 24.12 -0.31
C TRP A 114 4.99 22.71 -0.79
N THR A 115 4.52 22.29 -1.96
CA THR A 115 4.84 20.96 -2.53
C THR A 115 6.33 20.80 -2.81
N SER A 116 7.02 21.86 -3.25
CA SER A 116 8.47 21.86 -3.45
C SER A 116 9.22 21.68 -2.12
N ASN A 117 8.76 22.35 -1.04
CA ASN A 117 9.31 22.17 0.29
C ASN A 117 9.09 20.74 0.79
N PHE A 118 7.89 20.20 0.63
CA PHE A 118 7.58 18.84 1.02
C PHE A 118 8.43 17.81 0.26
N ASN A 119 8.60 17.98 -1.05
CA ASN A 119 9.50 17.14 -1.86
C ASN A 119 10.95 17.16 -1.37
N LYS A 120 11.45 18.32 -0.89
CA LYS A 120 12.79 18.41 -0.27
C LYS A 120 12.87 17.60 1.03
N ILE A 121 11.84 17.68 1.89
CA ILE A 121 11.78 16.91 3.15
C ILE A 121 11.81 15.41 2.85
N ILE A 122 11.02 14.94 1.86
CA ILE A 122 11.00 13.55 1.44
C ILE A 122 12.36 13.12 0.88
N SER A 123 12.99 13.95 0.06
CA SER A 123 14.29 13.66 -0.54
C SER A 123 15.41 13.61 0.49
N ASN A 124 15.31 14.38 1.58
CA ASN A 124 16.22 14.35 2.69
C ASN A 124 15.97 13.14 3.64
N SER A 125 14.85 12.49 3.53
CA SER A 125 14.54 11.27 4.28
C SER A 125 15.08 10.05 3.52
N LYS A 126 16.04 9.35 4.12
CA LYS A 126 16.83 8.30 3.46
C LYS A 126 15.97 7.17 2.89
N GLY A 127 15.91 7.06 1.56
CA GLY A 127 15.22 5.99 0.84
C GLY A 127 13.72 6.24 0.61
N HIS A 128 13.15 7.33 1.14
CA HIS A 128 11.72 7.60 0.98
C HIS A 128 11.36 7.93 -0.46
N LYS A 129 12.16 8.73 -1.15
CA LYS A 129 11.94 9.05 -2.56
C LYS A 129 11.99 7.80 -3.44
N GLU A 130 12.97 6.93 -3.20
CA GLU A 130 13.12 5.66 -3.90
C GLU A 130 11.94 4.73 -3.64
N TYR A 131 11.43 4.67 -2.40
CA TYR A 131 10.23 3.92 -2.07
C TYR A 131 9.05 4.36 -2.93
N PHE A 132 8.70 5.64 -2.94
CA PHE A 132 7.56 6.15 -3.71
C PHE A 132 7.72 5.97 -5.22
N SER A 133 8.95 6.00 -5.74
CA SER A 133 9.20 5.76 -7.17
C SER A 133 9.22 4.27 -7.56
N SER A 134 9.36 3.36 -6.59
CA SER A 134 9.41 1.91 -6.80
C SER A 134 8.10 1.17 -6.55
N LEU A 135 7.01 1.88 -6.28
CA LEU A 135 5.71 1.28 -5.99
C LEU A 135 5.14 0.58 -7.23
N HIS A 136 4.75 -0.68 -7.05
CA HIS A 136 4.07 -1.46 -8.07
C HIS A 136 2.54 -1.38 -7.91
N HIS A 137 1.80 -1.53 -8.99
CA HIS A 137 0.33 -1.55 -8.93
C HIS A 137 -0.19 -2.91 -8.43
N ALA A 138 0.47 -3.98 -8.82
CA ALA A 138 0.18 -5.35 -8.42
C ALA A 138 1.44 -6.19 -8.51
N ALA A 139 1.43 -7.37 -7.90
CA ALA A 139 2.45 -8.40 -8.06
C ALA A 139 1.78 -9.76 -8.29
N PHE A 140 2.50 -10.70 -8.84
CA PHE A 140 1.99 -12.07 -9.04
C PHE A 140 3.10 -13.11 -8.88
N SER A 141 2.69 -14.34 -8.52
CA SER A 141 3.60 -15.47 -8.38
C SER A 141 4.22 -15.87 -9.72
N HIS A 142 5.36 -16.57 -9.70
CA HIS A 142 6.04 -17.01 -10.91
C HIS A 142 5.13 -17.89 -11.78
N SER A 143 4.37 -18.80 -11.18
CA SER A 143 3.36 -19.64 -11.85
C SER A 143 2.15 -18.87 -12.39
N LYS A 144 2.01 -17.58 -12.05
CA LYS A 144 0.80 -16.75 -12.32
C LYS A 144 -0.49 -17.35 -11.71
N LYS A 145 -0.38 -18.02 -10.56
CA LYS A 145 -1.54 -18.56 -9.85
C LYS A 145 -2.05 -17.63 -8.75
N ILE A 146 -1.19 -16.76 -8.22
CA ILE A 146 -1.55 -15.78 -7.20
C ILE A 146 -1.36 -14.38 -7.76
N LEU A 147 -2.35 -13.52 -7.52
CA LEU A 147 -2.29 -12.09 -7.73
C LEU A 147 -2.33 -11.37 -6.37
N PHE A 148 -1.40 -10.47 -6.15
CA PHE A 148 -1.33 -9.60 -4.97
C PHE A 148 -1.71 -8.19 -5.36
N VAL A 149 -2.67 -7.60 -4.62
CA VAL A 149 -3.18 -6.25 -4.84
C VAL A 149 -3.41 -5.54 -3.50
N ASN A 150 -3.50 -4.21 -3.51
CA ASN A 150 -3.87 -3.50 -2.28
C ASN A 150 -5.34 -3.75 -1.91
N ARG A 151 -6.29 -3.54 -2.84
CA ARG A 151 -7.72 -3.59 -2.53
C ARG A 151 -8.53 -4.54 -3.40
N GLY A 152 -8.28 -4.57 -4.70
CA GLY A 152 -9.05 -5.46 -5.57
C GLY A 152 -8.77 -5.26 -7.05
N VAL A 153 -9.59 -5.92 -7.86
CA VAL A 153 -9.58 -5.81 -9.33
C VAL A 153 -11.02 -5.82 -9.86
N ASP A 154 -11.21 -5.25 -11.02
CA ASP A 154 -12.42 -5.46 -11.83
C ASP A 154 -12.23 -6.71 -12.68
N THR A 155 -12.88 -7.81 -12.31
CA THR A 155 -12.72 -9.11 -12.99
C THR A 155 -13.30 -9.13 -14.42
N SER A 156 -14.01 -8.09 -14.84
CA SER A 156 -14.50 -7.93 -16.21
C SER A 156 -13.45 -7.35 -17.16
N ARG A 157 -12.35 -6.81 -16.63
CA ARG A 157 -11.28 -6.16 -17.40
C ARG A 157 -9.98 -6.98 -17.38
N PRO A 158 -9.15 -6.90 -18.43
CA PRO A 158 -7.83 -7.49 -18.38
C PRO A 158 -6.92 -6.80 -17.34
N LEU A 159 -5.89 -7.48 -16.86
CA LEU A 159 -4.99 -6.97 -15.83
C LEU A 159 -4.34 -5.62 -16.23
N SER A 160 -4.04 -5.44 -17.51
CA SER A 160 -3.46 -4.21 -18.05
C SER A 160 -4.40 -3.00 -18.08
N ALA A 161 -5.71 -3.22 -17.90
CA ALA A 161 -6.75 -2.16 -17.96
C ALA A 161 -7.43 -1.93 -16.60
N GLN A 162 -6.81 -2.35 -15.49
CA GLN A 162 -7.38 -2.18 -14.15
C GLN A 162 -7.34 -0.73 -13.66
N ASN A 163 -6.39 0.08 -14.17
CA ASN A 163 -6.20 1.47 -13.75
C ASN A 163 -6.07 1.58 -12.21
N ASP A 164 -7.01 2.29 -11.59
CA ASP A 164 -7.04 2.61 -10.17
C ASP A 164 -7.81 1.57 -9.31
N CYS A 165 -8.38 0.52 -9.93
CA CYS A 165 -9.06 -0.56 -9.20
C CYS A 165 -8.14 -1.24 -8.18
N PHE A 166 -6.83 -1.28 -8.43
CA PHE A 166 -5.86 -1.92 -7.53
C PHE A 166 -5.87 -1.33 -6.12
N TRP A 167 -6.07 -0.02 -5.96
CA TRP A 167 -6.04 0.68 -4.67
C TRP A 167 -7.35 1.33 -4.26
N TRP A 168 -8.26 1.67 -5.17
CA TRP A 168 -9.61 2.11 -4.82
C TRP A 168 -10.60 0.95 -4.71
N GLY A 169 -10.27 -0.19 -5.31
CA GLY A 169 -11.12 -1.37 -5.35
C GLY A 169 -12.22 -1.28 -6.40
N TYR A 170 -13.02 -2.32 -6.41
CA TYR A 170 -14.21 -2.45 -7.27
C TYR A 170 -15.38 -2.98 -6.46
N HIS A 171 -16.54 -2.37 -6.56
CA HIS A 171 -17.69 -2.65 -5.71
C HIS A 171 -18.18 -4.11 -5.77
N ASN A 172 -17.99 -4.79 -6.89
CA ASN A 172 -18.38 -6.20 -7.05
C ASN A 172 -17.23 -7.19 -6.75
N PHE A 173 -16.04 -6.73 -6.39
CA PHE A 173 -14.88 -7.61 -6.21
C PHE A 173 -15.14 -8.71 -5.18
N SER A 174 -15.76 -8.39 -4.04
CA SER A 174 -16.08 -9.38 -2.99
C SER A 174 -17.08 -10.46 -3.43
N LYS A 175 -17.78 -10.28 -4.55
CA LYS A 175 -18.70 -11.26 -5.14
C LYS A 175 -18.01 -12.17 -6.16
N THR A 176 -16.70 -12.04 -6.36
CA THR A 176 -15.93 -12.86 -7.30
C THR A 176 -16.04 -14.33 -6.94
N SER A 177 -16.57 -15.14 -7.86
CA SER A 177 -16.84 -16.56 -7.67
C SER A 177 -16.04 -17.47 -8.60
N LYS A 178 -15.26 -16.89 -9.52
CA LYS A 178 -14.46 -17.61 -10.50
C LYS A 178 -13.02 -17.08 -10.49
N PRO A 179 -12.03 -17.90 -10.82
CA PRO A 179 -10.65 -17.46 -11.03
C PRO A 179 -10.57 -16.27 -12.00
N TYR A 180 -9.70 -15.33 -11.73
CA TYR A 180 -9.47 -14.20 -12.61
C TYR A 180 -8.29 -14.49 -13.53
N THR A 181 -8.58 -14.67 -14.83
CA THR A 181 -7.59 -15.11 -15.82
C THR A 181 -6.92 -16.44 -15.41
N SER A 182 -5.60 -16.46 -15.19
CA SER A 182 -4.84 -17.62 -14.69
C SER A 182 -4.74 -17.66 -13.15
N PHE A 183 -5.19 -16.61 -12.46
CA PHE A 183 -5.05 -16.48 -11.01
C PHE A 183 -6.15 -17.23 -10.28
N ASN A 184 -5.76 -18.29 -9.58
CA ASN A 184 -6.67 -19.06 -8.72
C ASN A 184 -6.91 -18.38 -7.38
N LYS A 185 -5.99 -17.49 -6.97
CA LYS A 185 -6.05 -16.74 -5.72
C LYS A 185 -5.69 -15.27 -5.93
N ILE A 186 -6.44 -14.41 -5.25
CA ILE A 186 -6.16 -12.97 -5.16
C ILE A 186 -5.98 -12.64 -3.68
N VAL A 187 -4.78 -12.18 -3.33
CA VAL A 187 -4.44 -11.74 -1.98
C VAL A 187 -4.53 -10.22 -1.94
N ARG A 188 -5.31 -9.68 -1.00
CA ARG A 188 -5.47 -8.23 -0.83
C ARG A 188 -5.11 -7.76 0.58
N GLY A 189 -4.58 -6.54 0.68
CA GLY A 189 -4.15 -5.92 1.94
C GLY A 189 -5.20 -5.04 2.61
N TYR A 190 -6.33 -4.75 1.94
CA TYR A 190 -7.38 -3.88 2.48
C TYR A 190 -8.77 -4.38 2.09
N ALA A 191 -9.65 -4.52 3.09
CA ALA A 191 -11.02 -4.98 2.90
C ALA A 191 -11.99 -4.20 3.82
N PRO A 192 -12.55 -3.07 3.36
CA PRO A 192 -13.34 -2.16 4.21
C PRO A 192 -14.63 -2.75 4.79
N SER A 193 -15.12 -3.84 4.20
CA SER A 193 -16.36 -4.52 4.62
C SER A 193 -16.12 -5.74 5.51
N VAL A 194 -14.88 -6.00 5.91
CA VAL A 194 -14.52 -7.19 6.70
C VAL A 194 -14.16 -6.76 8.12
N GLU A 195 -14.96 -7.20 9.07
CA GLU A 195 -14.75 -6.93 10.51
C GLU A 195 -13.72 -7.87 11.15
N THR A 196 -13.31 -8.93 10.45
CA THR A 196 -12.47 -10.00 10.97
C THR A 196 -11.03 -9.92 10.44
N LYS A 197 -10.10 -10.39 11.25
CA LYS A 197 -8.64 -10.29 11.07
C LYS A 197 -8.10 -10.89 9.77
N LEU A 198 -8.68 -11.99 9.35
CA LEU A 198 -8.31 -12.76 8.17
C LEU A 198 -9.59 -13.28 7.56
N ASP A 199 -9.84 -12.94 6.32
CA ASP A 199 -11.01 -13.40 5.60
C ASP A 199 -10.61 -14.11 4.31
N ILE A 200 -11.06 -15.36 4.24
CA ILE A 200 -10.94 -16.16 3.03
C ILE A 200 -12.34 -16.35 2.49
N SER A 201 -12.59 -15.89 1.26
CA SER A 201 -13.89 -16.07 0.61
C SER A 201 -14.29 -17.55 0.59
N LYS A 202 -15.60 -17.84 0.66
CA LYS A 202 -16.15 -19.22 0.69
C LYS A 202 -15.63 -20.10 -0.44
N ASN A 203 -15.31 -19.54 -1.58
CA ASN A 203 -14.74 -20.24 -2.74
C ASN A 203 -13.19 -20.30 -2.73
N GLY A 204 -12.54 -19.75 -1.71
CA GLY A 204 -11.08 -19.75 -1.57
C GLY A 204 -10.31 -18.84 -2.53
N ILE A 205 -11.00 -18.05 -3.37
CA ILE A 205 -10.36 -17.22 -4.41
C ILE A 205 -9.75 -15.96 -3.80
N ILE A 206 -10.47 -15.28 -2.90
CA ILE A 206 -10.00 -14.04 -2.27
C ILE A 206 -9.47 -14.36 -0.87
N CYS A 207 -8.25 -13.92 -0.59
CA CYS A 207 -7.66 -13.92 0.73
C CYS A 207 -7.38 -12.47 1.14
N SER A 208 -8.04 -11.99 2.19
CA SER A 208 -7.90 -10.64 2.72
C SER A 208 -7.00 -10.67 3.96
N LEU A 209 -5.80 -10.09 3.86
CA LEU A 209 -4.85 -9.91 4.95
C LEU A 209 -5.04 -8.50 5.52
N TYR A 210 -6.17 -8.27 6.14
CA TYR A 210 -6.53 -6.96 6.68
C TYR A 210 -7.02 -7.09 8.10
N ARG A 211 -6.60 -6.15 8.94
CA ARG A 211 -7.17 -5.92 10.24
C ARG A 211 -7.66 -4.49 10.34
N ALA A 212 -8.84 -4.29 10.88
CA ALA A 212 -9.35 -2.96 11.17
C ALA A 212 -8.38 -2.24 12.13
N PRO A 213 -8.03 -0.96 11.86
CA PRO A 213 -6.92 -0.26 12.52
C PRO A 213 -7.18 0.10 13.99
N LEU A 214 -8.22 -0.42 14.60
CA LEU A 214 -8.84 0.27 15.74
C LEU A 214 -8.30 -0.09 17.13
N SER A 215 -7.37 -1.01 17.32
CA SER A 215 -6.93 -1.28 18.68
C SER A 215 -5.55 -1.89 18.93
N ASN A 216 -4.84 -2.40 17.94
CA ASN A 216 -3.50 -2.95 18.16
C ASN A 216 -2.62 -2.80 16.92
N ASP A 217 -1.36 -2.48 17.12
CA ASP A 217 -0.31 -2.28 16.09
C ASP A 217 0.13 -3.59 15.39
N ASN A 218 -0.76 -4.58 15.28
CA ASN A 218 -0.41 -5.89 14.78
C ASN A 218 -0.41 -5.94 13.26
N ILE A 219 0.66 -6.49 12.70
CA ILE A 219 0.80 -6.78 11.28
C ILE A 219 0.23 -8.17 11.00
N VAL A 220 -0.63 -8.26 9.99
CA VAL A 220 -1.15 -9.53 9.47
C VAL A 220 -0.33 -9.94 8.26
N GLY A 221 0.06 -11.20 8.19
CA GLY A 221 0.81 -11.76 7.08
C GLY A 221 0.36 -13.16 6.71
N GLY A 222 0.72 -13.58 5.51
CA GLY A 222 0.46 -14.94 5.02
C GLY A 222 1.63 -15.47 4.21
N ILE A 223 1.86 -16.77 4.32
CA ILE A 223 2.83 -17.53 3.51
C ILE A 223 2.04 -18.37 2.52
N PHE A 224 2.39 -18.26 1.27
CA PHE A 224 1.73 -18.95 0.15
C PHE A 224 2.77 -19.75 -0.65
N ASP A 225 2.41 -20.92 -1.12
CA ASP A 225 3.18 -21.59 -2.15
C ASP A 225 2.94 -20.96 -3.54
N ASP A 226 3.74 -21.29 -4.53
CA ASP A 226 3.61 -20.73 -5.90
C ASP A 226 2.29 -21.12 -6.59
N SER A 227 1.60 -22.17 -6.11
CA SER A 227 0.29 -22.62 -6.62
C SER A 227 -0.90 -21.88 -6.02
N GLY A 228 -0.68 -21.13 -4.93
CA GLY A 228 -1.72 -20.36 -4.24
C GLY A 228 -2.31 -21.06 -3.02
N ASN A 229 -1.70 -22.15 -2.55
CA ASN A 229 -2.09 -22.72 -1.27
C ASN A 229 -1.55 -21.84 -0.14
N ILE A 230 -2.36 -21.71 0.90
CA ILE A 230 -1.97 -21.01 2.13
C ILE A 230 -1.17 -22.00 2.95
N ILE A 231 0.10 -21.68 3.23
CA ILE A 231 0.97 -22.48 4.08
C ILE A 231 0.80 -22.05 5.54
N ASP A 232 0.80 -20.74 5.78
CA ASP A 232 0.64 -20.17 7.13
C ASP A 232 0.01 -18.79 7.08
N LEU A 233 -0.73 -18.45 8.12
CA LEU A 233 -1.30 -17.14 8.36
C LEU A 233 -0.92 -16.69 9.77
N PHE A 234 -0.31 -15.55 9.90
CA PHE A 234 0.21 -15.06 11.16
C PHE A 234 -0.18 -13.61 11.44
N GLU A 235 -0.20 -13.30 12.71
CA GLU A 235 -0.37 -11.94 13.23
C GLU A 235 0.79 -11.64 14.18
N SER A 236 1.38 -10.44 14.06
CA SER A 236 2.36 -9.99 15.05
C SER A 236 1.65 -9.73 16.38
N SER A 237 2.18 -10.28 17.43
CA SER A 237 1.83 -9.93 18.82
C SER A 237 2.57 -8.67 19.24
#